data_de560d4894b3f644f06190c4ea628e19
#
_entry.id   de560d4894b3f644f06190c4ea628e19
#
_cell.length_a   1.000
_cell.length_b   1.000
_cell.length_c   1.000
_cell.angle_alpha   90.00
_cell.angle_beta   90.00
_cell.angle_gamma   90.00
#
_symmetry.space_group_name_H-M   'P 1'
#
loop_
_entity.id
_entity.type
_entity.pdbx_description
1 polymer ?
#
loop_
_entity_poly.entity_id
_entity_poly.type
_entity_poly.pdbx_seq_one_letter_code
_entity_poly.pdbx_strand_id
1 'polypeptide(L)'
;VVLVFFARLISSLMQAPAEALDLTASYVRICGSGIFFIVAYNMLSALFRGLGDSRSPLIFVLVACIVNVIGDLVLVAGFHLDAAGAAIATVAAQAVSVICAIAMLLKKELPFKIHRSDFKLNPQCKKFLGIGLPLALQEFLTQLSFLALCAFVNRLGLEASSGYGVACKIVNFAMLIPSSLMQSMASFVSQNVGAGNKKRAEQSMFTGIGIGLVFGCAVFALVWCKGDVLSGLFTADAAVIANSYAYLMGFAPETIATAILFSMVGYFNGNDKTLWVMVQGLVQTLLVRLPMAYIMSCLLYTSDAADDKA
;
A
#
# COMPACT_ATOMS: atom_id res chain seq x y z
N VAL A 1 7.51 0.10 20.39
CA VAL A 1 8.07 -0.78 21.45
C VAL A 1 8.21 -2.21 20.90
N VAL A 2 7.13 -2.93 20.55
CA VAL A 2 7.17 -4.33 20.07
C VAL A 2 8.14 -4.49 18.89
N LEU A 3 8.05 -3.68 17.85
CA LEU A 3 8.94 -3.74 16.68
C LEU A 3 10.43 -3.57 17.03
N VAL A 4 10.74 -2.77 18.04
CA VAL A 4 12.13 -2.52 18.43
C VAL A 4 12.72 -3.70 19.20
N PHE A 5 11.95 -4.25 20.16
CA PHE A 5 12.43 -5.37 21.00
C PHE A 5 12.42 -6.71 20.26
N PHE A 6 11.42 -6.94 19.41
CA PHE A 6 11.26 -8.19 18.67
C PHE A 6 11.72 -8.12 17.21
N ALA A 7 12.52 -7.10 16.84
CA ALA A 7 12.97 -6.91 15.46
C ALA A 7 13.63 -8.17 14.89
N ARG A 8 14.53 -8.82 15.61
CA ARG A 8 15.21 -10.04 15.16
C ARG A 8 14.26 -11.22 15.02
N LEU A 9 13.32 -11.40 15.95
CA LEU A 9 12.29 -12.44 15.88
C LEU A 9 11.37 -12.20 14.68
N ILE A 10 10.95 -10.96 14.46
CA ILE A 10 10.11 -10.61 13.30
C ILE A 10 10.87 -10.88 12.00
N SER A 11 12.14 -10.49 11.89
CA SER A 11 12.96 -10.74 10.70
C SER A 11 13.16 -12.24 10.45
N SER A 12 13.32 -13.06 11.49
CA SER A 12 13.42 -14.51 11.35
C SER A 12 12.08 -15.15 10.95
N LEU A 13 10.96 -14.68 11.48
CA LEU A 13 9.62 -15.13 11.06
C LEU A 13 9.30 -14.75 9.61
N MET A 14 9.86 -13.65 9.11
CA MET A 14 9.78 -13.26 7.71
C MET A 14 10.74 -14.03 6.80
N GLN A 15 11.45 -15.04 7.33
CA GLN A 15 12.38 -15.89 6.62
C GLN A 15 13.51 -15.09 5.91
N ALA A 16 14.01 -14.02 6.55
CA ALA A 16 15.17 -13.31 6.05
C ALA A 16 16.37 -14.26 5.97
N PRO A 17 17.16 -14.25 4.86
CA PRO A 17 18.36 -15.05 4.74
C PRO A 17 19.31 -14.83 5.92
N ALA A 18 20.01 -15.86 6.36
CA ALA A 18 20.90 -15.80 7.53
C ALA A 18 21.93 -14.67 7.44
N GLU A 19 22.44 -14.41 6.23
CA GLU A 19 23.39 -13.34 5.93
C GLU A 19 22.78 -11.92 6.06
N ALA A 20 21.49 -11.78 5.78
CA ALA A 20 20.78 -10.51 5.82
C ALA A 20 19.97 -10.29 7.13
N LEU A 21 19.93 -11.30 8.03
CA LEU A 21 19.06 -11.26 9.21
C LEU A 21 19.39 -10.09 10.14
N ASP A 22 20.65 -9.84 10.43
CA ASP A 22 21.07 -8.76 11.32
C ASP A 22 20.89 -7.38 10.69
N LEU A 23 21.10 -7.26 9.38
CA LEU A 23 20.84 -6.03 8.62
C LEU A 23 19.33 -5.72 8.59
N THR A 24 18.51 -6.73 8.34
CA THR A 24 17.04 -6.60 8.36
C THR A 24 16.54 -6.24 9.76
N ALA A 25 17.06 -6.90 10.80
CA ALA A 25 16.69 -6.60 12.18
C ALA A 25 17.08 -5.15 12.59
N SER A 26 18.24 -4.67 12.14
CA SER A 26 18.67 -3.29 12.36
C SER A 26 17.74 -2.30 11.66
N TYR A 27 17.39 -2.57 10.41
CA TYR A 27 16.43 -1.76 9.65
C TYR A 27 15.06 -1.68 10.37
N VAL A 28 14.49 -2.83 10.75
CA VAL A 28 13.19 -2.90 11.45
C VAL A 28 13.27 -2.17 12.80
N ARG A 29 14.37 -2.27 13.52
CA ARG A 29 14.57 -1.61 14.82
C ARG A 29 14.60 -0.09 14.68
N ILE A 30 15.35 0.43 13.72
CA ILE A 30 15.48 1.88 13.47
C ILE A 30 14.14 2.45 12.98
N CYS A 31 13.50 1.83 11.98
CA CYS A 31 12.17 2.24 11.51
C CYS A 31 11.11 2.13 12.62
N GLY A 32 11.18 1.08 13.44
CA GLY A 32 10.30 0.90 14.59
C GLY A 32 10.49 1.97 15.67
N SER A 33 11.70 2.48 15.87
CA SER A 33 11.95 3.62 16.76
C SER A 33 11.42 4.93 16.20
N GLY A 34 11.45 5.10 14.87
CA GLY A 34 10.92 6.25 14.15
C GLY A 34 9.42 6.19 13.83
N ILE A 35 8.69 5.17 14.29
CA ILE A 35 7.28 4.96 13.95
C ILE A 35 6.37 6.16 14.29
N PHE A 36 6.76 6.92 15.31
CA PHE A 36 6.04 8.14 15.70
C PHE A 36 6.00 9.15 14.54
N PHE A 37 7.11 9.37 13.86
CA PHE A 37 7.16 10.29 12.70
C PHE A 37 6.33 9.76 11.53
N ILE A 38 6.36 8.45 11.29
CA ILE A 38 5.57 7.80 10.24
C ILE A 38 4.08 7.99 10.50
N VAL A 39 3.63 7.75 11.73
CA VAL A 39 2.22 7.93 12.12
C VAL A 39 1.82 9.39 12.06
N ALA A 40 2.64 10.31 12.60
CA ALA A 40 2.38 11.74 12.57
C ALA A 40 2.27 12.29 11.14
N TYR A 41 3.19 11.87 10.24
CA TYR A 41 3.14 12.21 8.82
C TYR A 41 1.83 11.77 8.17
N ASN A 42 1.43 10.51 8.34
CA ASN A 42 0.20 9.98 7.75
C ASN A 42 -1.05 10.69 8.30
N MET A 43 -1.07 10.99 9.60
CA MET A 43 -2.17 11.71 10.26
C MET A 43 -2.29 13.14 9.74
N LEU A 44 -1.18 13.89 9.64
CA LEU A 44 -1.17 15.25 9.09
C LEU A 44 -1.56 15.25 7.62
N SER A 45 -1.08 14.30 6.84
CA SER A 45 -1.43 14.11 5.43
C SER A 45 -2.95 13.88 5.26
N ALA A 46 -3.53 13.03 6.09
CA ALA A 46 -4.97 12.77 6.10
C ALA A 46 -5.78 14.00 6.53
N LEU A 47 -5.29 14.77 7.52
CA LEU A 47 -5.91 16.00 7.98
C LEU A 47 -5.98 17.03 6.84
N PHE A 48 -4.88 17.30 6.14
CA PHE A 48 -4.86 18.23 5.00
C PHE A 48 -5.82 17.79 3.89
N ARG A 49 -5.84 16.50 3.54
CA ARG A 49 -6.78 15.96 2.55
C ARG A 49 -8.24 16.12 3.01
N GLY A 50 -8.52 15.90 4.29
CA GLY A 50 -9.84 16.10 4.88
C GLY A 50 -10.30 17.57 4.80
N LEU A 51 -9.37 18.52 4.91
CA LEU A 51 -9.62 19.96 4.73
C LEU A 51 -9.75 20.37 3.25
N GLY A 52 -9.65 19.43 2.30
CA GLY A 52 -9.71 19.71 0.86
C GLY A 52 -8.40 20.21 0.26
N ASP A 53 -7.32 20.19 1.02
CA ASP A 53 -6.01 20.61 0.57
C ASP A 53 -5.12 19.40 0.24
N SER A 54 -5.04 19.05 -1.02
CA SER A 54 -4.15 18.00 -1.53
C SER A 54 -2.77 18.52 -1.96
N ARG A 55 -2.58 19.84 -2.07
CA ARG A 55 -1.31 20.44 -2.50
C ARG A 55 -0.29 20.41 -1.37
N SER A 56 -0.70 20.76 -0.15
CA SER A 56 0.19 20.74 1.00
C SER A 56 0.80 19.35 1.26
N PRO A 57 0.04 18.24 1.30
CA PRO A 57 0.60 16.89 1.37
C PRO A 57 1.61 16.58 0.27
N LEU A 58 1.36 17.01 -0.97
CA LEU A 58 2.29 16.81 -2.08
C LEU A 58 3.63 17.49 -1.82
N ILE A 59 3.63 18.71 -1.29
CA ILE A 59 4.86 19.47 -1.03
C ILE A 59 5.70 18.78 0.04
N PHE A 60 5.13 18.43 1.19
CA PHE A 60 5.93 17.81 2.24
C PHE A 60 6.30 16.34 1.95
N VAL A 61 5.54 15.63 1.10
CA VAL A 61 5.98 14.35 0.53
C VAL A 61 7.17 14.52 -0.39
N LEU A 62 7.14 15.53 -1.27
CA LEU A 62 8.25 15.81 -2.17
C LEU A 62 9.53 16.16 -1.40
N VAL A 63 9.40 16.99 -0.36
CA VAL A 63 10.53 17.31 0.53
C VAL A 63 11.07 16.05 1.20
N ALA A 64 10.18 15.20 1.73
CA ALA A 64 10.58 13.92 2.32
C ALA A 64 11.34 13.03 1.31
N CYS A 65 10.85 12.93 0.08
CA CYS A 65 11.48 12.15 -0.97
C CYS A 65 12.90 12.65 -1.28
N ILE A 66 13.07 13.96 -1.43
CA ILE A 66 14.39 14.57 -1.68
C ILE A 66 15.34 14.29 -0.51
N VAL A 67 14.88 14.51 0.73
CA VAL A 67 15.70 14.25 1.94
C VAL A 67 16.05 12.77 2.06
N ASN A 68 15.13 11.86 1.72
CA ASN A 68 15.39 10.42 1.74
C ASN A 68 16.47 10.04 0.71
N VAL A 69 16.32 10.48 -0.55
CA VAL A 69 17.30 10.19 -1.61
C VAL A 69 18.69 10.74 -1.25
N ILE A 70 18.77 11.98 -0.75
CA ILE A 70 20.05 12.56 -0.31
C ILE A 70 20.60 11.78 0.89
N GLY A 71 19.75 11.44 1.85
CA GLY A 71 20.12 10.66 3.02
C GLY A 71 20.65 9.28 2.66
N ASP A 72 20.01 8.58 1.73
CA ASP A 72 20.45 7.27 1.24
C ASP A 72 21.83 7.39 0.55
N LEU A 73 22.02 8.38 -0.33
CA LEU A 73 23.32 8.60 -0.98
C LEU A 73 24.43 8.91 0.03
N VAL A 74 24.15 9.73 1.02
CA VAL A 74 25.15 10.11 2.03
C VAL A 74 25.44 8.96 2.99
N LEU A 75 24.40 8.34 3.56
CA LEU A 75 24.57 7.35 4.63
C LEU A 75 24.91 5.95 4.11
N VAL A 76 24.35 5.55 2.96
CA VAL A 76 24.62 4.23 2.38
C VAL A 76 25.86 4.28 1.50
N ALA A 77 25.91 5.20 0.51
CA ALA A 77 27.04 5.26 -0.42
C ALA A 77 28.27 5.98 0.16
N GLY A 78 28.06 7.03 0.98
CA GLY A 78 29.16 7.82 1.59
C GLY A 78 29.73 7.18 2.86
N PHE A 79 28.87 6.86 3.82
CA PHE A 79 29.29 6.31 5.13
C PHE A 79 29.26 4.78 5.19
N HIS A 80 28.80 4.09 4.16
CA HIS A 80 28.71 2.62 4.09
C HIS A 80 27.93 1.99 5.25
N LEU A 81 26.83 2.65 5.69
CA LEU A 81 25.99 2.17 6.80
C LEU A 81 24.95 1.12 6.35
N ASP A 82 25.01 0.64 5.12
CA ASP A 82 24.14 -0.40 4.55
C ASP A 82 22.63 -0.16 4.90
N ALA A 83 21.95 -1.21 5.37
CA ALA A 83 20.54 -1.15 5.73
C ALA A 83 20.24 -0.19 6.87
N ALA A 84 21.17 0.01 7.82
CA ALA A 84 20.98 0.98 8.90
C ALA A 84 20.98 2.41 8.36
N GLY A 85 21.83 2.73 7.37
CA GLY A 85 21.86 4.02 6.70
C GLY A 85 20.53 4.34 6.01
N ALA A 86 19.98 3.40 5.25
CA ALA A 86 18.69 3.53 4.59
C ALA A 86 17.53 3.73 5.59
N ALA A 87 17.55 3.00 6.72
CA ALA A 87 16.56 3.16 7.76
C ALA A 87 16.61 4.54 8.42
N ILE A 88 17.82 5.05 8.73
CA ILE A 88 18.02 6.39 9.29
C ILE A 88 17.56 7.46 8.31
N ALA A 89 17.91 7.36 7.02
CA ALA A 89 17.48 8.29 5.98
C ALA A 89 15.95 8.34 5.89
N THR A 90 15.29 7.18 5.92
CA THR A 90 13.83 7.07 5.89
C THR A 90 13.19 7.76 7.11
N VAL A 91 13.66 7.48 8.32
CA VAL A 91 13.13 8.09 9.55
C VAL A 91 13.38 9.62 9.56
N ALA A 92 14.58 10.05 9.16
CA ALA A 92 14.91 11.46 9.06
C ALA A 92 14.03 12.19 8.04
N ALA A 93 13.79 11.61 6.88
CA ALA A 93 12.88 12.14 5.86
C ALA A 93 11.45 12.31 6.39
N GLN A 94 10.95 11.32 7.12
CA GLN A 94 9.63 11.41 7.77
C GLN A 94 9.58 12.49 8.83
N ALA A 95 10.64 12.63 9.65
CA ALA A 95 10.73 13.69 10.65
C ALA A 95 10.71 15.10 10.01
N VAL A 96 11.49 15.30 8.95
CA VAL A 96 11.49 16.56 8.19
C VAL A 96 10.12 16.84 7.58
N SER A 97 9.47 15.81 7.02
CA SER A 97 8.12 15.94 6.47
C SER A 97 7.10 16.37 7.53
N VAL A 98 7.16 15.79 8.74
CA VAL A 98 6.31 16.19 9.87
C VAL A 98 6.56 17.64 10.27
N ILE A 99 7.81 18.07 10.36
CA ILE A 99 8.16 19.48 10.67
C ILE A 99 7.59 20.41 9.60
N CYS A 100 7.77 20.09 8.32
CA CYS A 100 7.20 20.87 7.22
C CYS A 100 5.66 20.91 7.29
N ALA A 101 5.00 19.77 7.55
CA ALA A 101 3.56 19.70 7.66
C ALA A 101 3.02 20.55 8.83
N ILE A 102 3.68 20.49 10.00
CA ILE A 102 3.31 21.33 11.15
C ILE A 102 3.52 22.82 10.83
N ALA A 103 4.64 23.18 10.21
CA ALA A 103 4.91 24.58 9.83
C ALA A 103 3.87 25.11 8.84
N MET A 104 3.43 24.28 7.90
CA MET A 104 2.35 24.64 6.96
C MET A 104 0.99 24.73 7.67
N LEU A 105 0.70 23.83 8.62
CA LEU A 105 -0.54 23.83 9.39
C LEU A 105 -0.65 25.10 10.26
N LEU A 106 0.44 25.52 10.90
CA LEU A 106 0.47 26.72 11.74
C LEU A 106 0.30 28.03 10.93
N LYS A 107 0.66 28.03 9.65
CA LYS A 107 0.48 29.18 8.75
C LYS A 107 -0.92 29.23 8.12
N LYS A 108 -1.69 28.15 8.23
CA LYS A 108 -2.99 28.02 7.58
C LYS A 108 -4.10 28.47 8.54
N GLU A 109 -5.04 29.27 8.05
CA GLU A 109 -6.28 29.56 8.77
C GLU A 109 -7.13 28.29 8.80
N LEU A 110 -7.24 27.69 9.98
CA LEU A 110 -8.07 26.51 10.18
C LEU A 110 -9.52 26.94 10.40
N PRO A 111 -10.51 26.20 9.87
CA PRO A 111 -11.93 26.49 10.09
C PRO A 111 -12.39 26.24 11.54
N PHE A 112 -11.48 25.81 12.40
CA PHE A 112 -11.72 25.54 13.82
C PHE A 112 -10.54 26.00 14.67
N LYS A 113 -10.78 26.26 15.96
CA LYS A 113 -9.74 26.61 16.93
C LYS A 113 -9.37 25.38 17.73
N ILE A 114 -8.06 25.11 17.85
CA ILE A 114 -7.53 24.03 18.67
C ILE A 114 -7.45 24.48 20.11
N HIS A 115 -8.13 23.81 21.03
CA HIS A 115 -8.08 24.05 22.46
C HIS A 115 -7.32 22.94 23.17
N ARG A 116 -6.70 23.23 24.31
CA ARG A 116 -6.00 22.21 25.12
C ARG A 116 -6.92 21.09 25.60
N SER A 117 -8.23 21.38 25.75
CA SER A 117 -9.27 20.40 26.07
C SER A 117 -9.44 19.31 25.02
N ASP A 118 -9.11 19.61 23.75
CA ASP A 118 -9.34 18.72 22.62
C ASP A 118 -8.35 17.53 22.61
N PHE A 119 -7.22 17.67 23.37
CA PHE A 119 -6.25 16.60 23.56
C PHE A 119 -6.65 15.58 24.64
N LYS A 120 -7.81 15.76 25.29
CA LYS A 120 -8.35 14.76 26.23
C LYS A 120 -9.16 13.70 25.49
N LEU A 121 -9.19 12.50 26.06
CA LEU A 121 -10.08 11.43 25.57
C LEU A 121 -11.52 11.90 25.62
N ASN A 122 -12.16 11.96 24.48
CA ASN A 122 -13.55 12.43 24.30
C ASN A 122 -14.35 11.40 23.47
N PRO A 123 -15.69 11.53 23.38
CA PRO A 123 -16.52 10.60 22.60
C PRO A 123 -16.12 10.48 21.12
N GLN A 124 -15.46 11.50 20.55
CA GLN A 124 -14.96 11.44 19.17
C GLN A 124 -13.87 10.39 18.99
N CYS A 125 -13.05 10.12 20.03
CA CYS A 125 -12.07 9.05 20.00
C CYS A 125 -12.73 7.69 19.77
N LYS A 126 -13.90 7.44 20.38
CA LYS A 126 -14.65 6.20 20.16
C LYS A 126 -15.14 6.09 18.72
N LYS A 127 -15.64 7.19 18.14
CA LYS A 127 -16.06 7.23 16.73
C LYS A 127 -14.87 6.98 15.80
N PHE A 128 -13.74 7.63 16.06
CA PHE A 128 -12.51 7.46 15.29
C PHE A 128 -12.01 6.01 15.31
N LEU A 129 -11.97 5.38 16.49
CA LEU A 129 -11.58 3.99 16.63
C LEU A 129 -12.58 3.04 15.96
N GLY A 130 -13.87 3.33 16.04
CA GLY A 130 -14.93 2.55 15.38
C GLY A 130 -14.83 2.54 13.86
N ILE A 131 -14.27 3.59 13.25
CA ILE A 131 -14.01 3.68 11.81
C ILE A 131 -12.63 3.09 11.48
N GLY A 132 -11.61 3.45 12.25
CA GLY A 132 -10.22 3.12 11.93
C GLY A 132 -9.83 1.67 12.22
N LEU A 133 -10.33 1.08 13.32
CA LEU A 133 -9.98 -0.29 13.70
C LEU A 133 -10.42 -1.36 12.67
N PRO A 134 -11.66 -1.32 12.14
CA PRO A 134 -12.07 -2.21 11.06
C PRO A 134 -11.18 -2.10 9.82
N LEU A 135 -10.85 -0.88 9.40
CA LEU A 135 -9.97 -0.65 8.24
C LEU A 135 -8.55 -1.16 8.50
N ALA A 136 -8.01 -0.92 9.69
CA ALA A 136 -6.69 -1.43 10.07
C ALA A 136 -6.64 -2.97 10.09
N LEU A 137 -7.68 -3.63 10.60
CA LEU A 137 -7.80 -5.08 10.61
C LEU A 137 -7.90 -5.64 9.18
N GLN A 138 -8.71 -5.02 8.33
CA GLN A 138 -8.81 -5.38 6.91
C GLN A 138 -7.45 -5.28 6.22
N GLU A 139 -6.75 -4.16 6.38
CA GLU A 139 -5.43 -3.95 5.78
C GLU A 139 -4.42 -4.98 6.27
N PHE A 140 -4.37 -5.22 7.58
CA PHE A 140 -3.50 -6.24 8.18
C PHE A 140 -3.74 -7.63 7.57
N LEU A 141 -4.99 -8.08 7.48
CA LEU A 141 -5.34 -9.39 6.92
C LEU A 141 -5.07 -9.45 5.40
N THR A 142 -5.25 -8.34 4.69
CA THR A 142 -4.89 -8.25 3.27
C THR A 142 -3.38 -8.42 3.07
N GLN A 143 -2.55 -7.74 3.85
CA GLN A 143 -1.08 -7.90 3.79
C GLN A 143 -0.65 -9.32 4.17
N LEU A 144 -1.27 -9.91 5.19
CA LEU A 144 -1.02 -11.30 5.58
C LEU A 144 -1.35 -12.29 4.44
N SER A 145 -2.43 -12.03 3.69
CA SER A 145 -2.79 -12.87 2.54
C SER A 145 -1.80 -12.78 1.39
N PHE A 146 -1.21 -11.59 1.15
CA PHE A 146 -0.14 -11.45 0.17
C PHE A 146 1.12 -12.20 0.58
N LEU A 147 1.48 -12.20 1.86
CA LEU A 147 2.59 -13.01 2.38
C LEU A 147 2.33 -14.51 2.19
N ALA A 148 1.11 -14.97 2.45
CA ALA A 148 0.73 -16.37 2.22
C ALA A 148 0.80 -16.73 0.73
N LEU A 149 0.32 -15.85 -0.16
CA LEU A 149 0.43 -16.03 -1.60
C LEU A 149 1.91 -16.12 -2.05
N CYS A 150 2.76 -15.24 -1.55
CA CYS A 150 4.19 -15.28 -1.81
C CYS A 150 4.81 -16.63 -1.36
N ALA A 151 4.41 -17.14 -0.19
CA ALA A 151 4.87 -18.44 0.29
C ALA A 151 4.42 -19.61 -0.60
N PHE A 152 3.21 -19.55 -1.17
CA PHE A 152 2.75 -20.57 -2.13
C PHE A 152 3.54 -20.50 -3.44
N VAL A 153 3.76 -19.30 -3.99
CA VAL A 153 4.55 -19.12 -5.21
C VAL A 153 6.00 -19.56 -5.03
N ASN A 154 6.60 -19.32 -3.87
CA ASN A 154 7.96 -19.76 -3.57
C ASN A 154 8.14 -21.29 -3.61
N ARG A 155 7.07 -22.06 -3.41
CA ARG A 155 7.09 -23.52 -3.55
C ARG A 155 7.15 -24.01 -5.00
N LEU A 156 6.80 -23.16 -5.96
CA LEU A 156 6.84 -23.46 -7.39
C LEU A 156 8.24 -23.31 -8.02
N GLY A 157 9.25 -22.97 -7.21
CA GLY A 157 10.63 -22.87 -7.64
C GLY A 157 11.13 -21.43 -7.80
N LEU A 158 12.44 -21.31 -8.04
CA LEU A 158 13.15 -20.03 -8.05
C LEU A 158 12.69 -19.11 -9.22
N GLU A 159 12.50 -19.68 -10.39
CA GLU A 159 12.11 -18.92 -11.59
C GLU A 159 10.70 -18.33 -11.45
N ALA A 160 9.74 -19.15 -10.95
CA ALA A 160 8.38 -18.70 -10.67
C ALA A 160 8.35 -17.62 -9.59
N SER A 161 9.09 -17.79 -8.49
CA SER A 161 9.22 -16.82 -7.41
C SER A 161 9.83 -15.50 -7.89
N SER A 162 10.89 -15.56 -8.70
CA SER A 162 11.53 -14.38 -9.28
C SER A 162 10.60 -13.65 -10.24
N GLY A 163 9.90 -14.40 -11.11
CA GLY A 163 8.89 -13.86 -12.03
C GLY A 163 7.75 -13.16 -11.32
N TYR A 164 7.23 -13.79 -10.26
CA TYR A 164 6.22 -13.16 -9.38
C TYR A 164 6.74 -11.87 -8.75
N GLY A 165 7.98 -11.85 -8.25
CA GLY A 165 8.62 -10.67 -7.68
C GLY A 165 8.71 -9.49 -8.66
N VAL A 166 9.05 -9.77 -9.93
CA VAL A 166 9.05 -8.77 -11.01
C VAL A 166 7.64 -8.28 -11.32
N ALA A 167 6.69 -9.21 -11.47
CA ALA A 167 5.30 -8.88 -11.71
C ALA A 167 4.71 -8.00 -10.60
N CYS A 168 4.98 -8.31 -9.33
CA CYS A 168 4.53 -7.49 -8.19
C CYS A 168 5.02 -6.04 -8.26
N LYS A 169 6.23 -5.78 -8.76
CA LYS A 169 6.72 -4.41 -8.97
C LYS A 169 5.86 -3.66 -9.98
N ILE A 170 5.55 -4.31 -11.12
CA ILE A 170 4.70 -3.73 -12.17
C ILE A 170 3.28 -3.49 -11.65
N VAL A 171 2.70 -4.47 -10.95
CA VAL A 171 1.38 -4.38 -10.30
C VAL A 171 1.33 -3.21 -9.32
N ASN A 172 2.34 -3.03 -8.48
CA ASN A 172 2.40 -1.92 -7.54
C ASN A 172 2.37 -0.55 -8.25
N PHE A 173 3.10 -0.40 -9.36
CA PHE A 173 3.01 0.80 -10.18
C PHE A 173 1.61 1.00 -10.78
N ALA A 174 1.01 -0.05 -11.33
CA ALA A 174 -0.34 0.01 -11.89
C ALA A 174 -1.40 0.40 -10.84
N MET A 175 -1.22 -0.03 -9.58
CA MET A 175 -2.15 0.25 -8.47
C MET A 175 -2.03 1.67 -7.88
N LEU A 176 -1.02 2.45 -8.23
CA LEU A 176 -0.86 3.83 -7.72
C LEU A 176 -2.06 4.72 -8.10
N ILE A 177 -2.52 4.65 -9.35
CA ILE A 177 -3.63 5.51 -9.82
C ILE A 177 -4.96 5.09 -9.19
N PRO A 178 -5.39 3.80 -9.22
CA PRO A 178 -6.60 3.38 -8.52
C PRO A 178 -6.60 3.73 -7.03
N SER A 179 -5.49 3.53 -6.33
CA SER A 179 -5.35 3.85 -4.91
C SER A 179 -5.48 5.36 -4.64
N SER A 180 -4.89 6.19 -5.49
CA SER A 180 -5.00 7.64 -5.39
C SER A 180 -6.43 8.12 -5.67
N LEU A 181 -7.10 7.49 -6.65
CA LEU A 181 -8.50 7.77 -6.97
C LEU A 181 -9.43 7.41 -5.80
N MET A 182 -9.21 6.25 -5.17
CA MET A 182 -9.94 5.81 -3.96
C MET A 182 -9.80 6.82 -2.83
N GLN A 183 -8.58 7.28 -2.52
CA GLN A 183 -8.36 8.26 -1.44
C GLN A 183 -8.98 9.62 -1.76
N SER A 184 -8.87 10.08 -3.01
CA SER A 184 -9.47 11.33 -3.47
C SER A 184 -11.00 11.27 -3.41
N MET A 185 -11.57 10.12 -3.81
CA MET A 185 -13.00 9.84 -3.74
C MET A 185 -13.50 9.87 -2.30
N ALA A 186 -12.82 9.20 -1.37
CA ALA A 186 -13.19 9.19 0.05
C ALA A 186 -13.21 10.61 0.64
N SER A 187 -12.22 11.44 0.33
CA SER A 187 -12.16 12.82 0.77
C SER A 187 -13.26 13.70 0.15
N PHE A 188 -13.47 13.58 -1.15
CA PHE A 188 -14.48 14.37 -1.86
C PHE A 188 -15.91 14.01 -1.42
N VAL A 189 -16.19 12.72 -1.27
CA VAL A 189 -17.51 12.22 -0.81
C VAL A 189 -17.78 12.67 0.61
N SER A 190 -16.83 12.52 1.55
CA SER A 190 -17.03 12.92 2.94
C SER A 190 -17.33 14.41 3.08
N GLN A 191 -16.68 15.28 2.30
CA GLN A 191 -16.95 16.72 2.28
C GLN A 191 -18.36 17.03 1.74
N ASN A 192 -18.77 16.37 0.65
CA ASN A 192 -20.10 16.59 0.08
C ASN A 192 -21.22 16.04 0.97
N VAL A 193 -21.02 14.90 1.60
CA VAL A 193 -21.95 14.32 2.57
C VAL A 193 -22.07 15.22 3.80
N GLY A 194 -20.93 15.71 4.33
CA GLY A 194 -20.91 16.66 5.44
C GLY A 194 -21.61 17.99 5.12
N ALA A 195 -21.57 18.42 3.85
CA ALA A 195 -22.29 19.60 3.36
C ALA A 195 -23.77 19.31 2.96
N GLY A 196 -24.28 18.09 3.15
CA GLY A 196 -25.63 17.69 2.77
C GLY A 196 -25.85 17.40 1.29
N ASN A 197 -24.81 17.48 0.45
CA ASN A 197 -24.87 17.33 -1.02
C ASN A 197 -24.75 15.86 -1.48
N LYS A 198 -25.64 14.98 -1.03
CA LYS A 198 -25.61 13.54 -1.33
C LYS A 198 -25.59 13.24 -2.83
N LYS A 199 -26.41 13.95 -3.63
CA LYS A 199 -26.46 13.76 -5.08
C LYS A 199 -25.10 13.99 -5.75
N ARG A 200 -24.34 15.00 -5.31
CA ARG A 200 -23.01 15.28 -5.82
C ARG A 200 -22.01 14.19 -5.41
N ALA A 201 -22.14 13.63 -4.22
CA ALA A 201 -21.35 12.51 -3.78
C ALA A 201 -21.59 11.24 -4.63
N GLU A 202 -22.85 10.95 -4.98
CA GLU A 202 -23.20 9.84 -5.89
C GLU A 202 -22.65 10.06 -7.32
N GLN A 203 -22.81 11.25 -7.85
CA GLN A 203 -22.26 11.61 -9.18
C GLN A 203 -20.75 11.46 -9.23
N SER A 204 -20.05 11.81 -8.13
CA SER A 204 -18.60 11.64 -8.07
C SER A 204 -18.19 10.16 -8.13
N MET A 205 -18.97 9.24 -7.56
CA MET A 205 -18.71 7.81 -7.64
C MET A 205 -18.73 7.33 -9.09
N PHE A 206 -19.77 7.68 -9.86
CA PHE A 206 -19.86 7.29 -11.26
C PHE A 206 -18.76 7.93 -12.13
N THR A 207 -18.42 9.19 -11.85
CA THR A 207 -17.28 9.85 -12.51
C THR A 207 -15.97 9.15 -12.21
N GLY A 208 -15.75 8.78 -10.93
CA GLY A 208 -14.57 8.03 -10.50
C GLY A 208 -14.47 6.65 -11.16
N ILE A 209 -15.60 5.93 -11.26
CA ILE A 209 -15.66 4.65 -12.01
C ILE A 209 -15.28 4.88 -13.48
N GLY A 210 -15.83 5.91 -14.12
CA GLY A 210 -15.52 6.21 -15.52
C GLY A 210 -14.04 6.51 -15.76
N ILE A 211 -13.44 7.37 -14.95
CA ILE A 211 -12.00 7.69 -15.00
C ILE A 211 -11.18 6.43 -14.74
N GLY A 212 -11.54 5.67 -13.70
CA GLY A 212 -10.86 4.43 -13.35
C GLY A 212 -10.92 3.38 -14.44
N LEU A 213 -12.08 3.23 -15.12
CA LEU A 213 -12.24 2.30 -16.24
C LEU A 213 -11.36 2.67 -17.43
N VAL A 214 -11.28 3.95 -17.78
CA VAL A 214 -10.37 4.41 -18.86
C VAL A 214 -8.93 4.02 -18.54
N PHE A 215 -8.50 4.25 -17.30
CA PHE A 215 -7.16 3.87 -16.85
C PHE A 215 -7.00 2.35 -16.79
N GLY A 216 -7.96 1.63 -16.21
CA GLY A 216 -7.94 0.16 -16.13
C GLY A 216 -7.85 -0.51 -17.50
N CYS A 217 -8.62 -0.03 -18.47
CA CYS A 217 -8.53 -0.50 -19.86
C CYS A 217 -7.18 -0.18 -20.51
N ALA A 218 -6.61 0.99 -20.23
CA ALA A 218 -5.28 1.35 -20.74
C ALA A 218 -4.19 0.44 -20.17
N VAL A 219 -4.22 0.16 -18.85
CA VAL A 219 -3.28 -0.77 -18.21
C VAL A 219 -3.50 -2.20 -18.70
N PHE A 220 -4.76 -2.63 -18.84
CA PHE A 220 -5.11 -3.93 -19.44
C PHE A 220 -4.45 -4.08 -20.80
N ALA A 221 -4.67 -3.13 -21.71
CA ALA A 221 -4.12 -3.17 -23.06
C ALA A 221 -2.59 -3.15 -23.06
N LEU A 222 -1.97 -2.33 -22.20
CA LEU A 222 -0.52 -2.24 -22.07
C LEU A 222 0.10 -3.55 -21.59
N VAL A 223 -0.46 -4.14 -20.53
CA VAL A 223 0.01 -5.41 -19.96
C VAL A 223 -0.22 -6.56 -20.95
N TRP A 224 -1.39 -6.60 -21.56
CA TRP A 224 -1.74 -7.65 -22.54
C TRP A 224 -0.83 -7.63 -23.77
N CYS A 225 -0.53 -6.45 -24.31
CA CYS A 225 0.24 -6.31 -25.55
C CYS A 225 1.76 -6.25 -25.33
N LYS A 226 2.23 -5.81 -24.15
CA LYS A 226 3.64 -5.47 -23.88
C LYS A 226 4.11 -5.88 -22.48
N GLY A 227 3.44 -6.82 -21.81
CA GLY A 227 3.81 -7.26 -20.49
C GLY A 227 5.18 -7.93 -20.42
N ASP A 228 5.60 -8.59 -21.48
CA ASP A 228 6.94 -9.12 -21.69
C ASP A 228 8.02 -8.03 -21.68
N VAL A 229 7.79 -6.96 -22.42
CA VAL A 229 8.68 -5.79 -22.46
C VAL A 229 8.75 -5.10 -21.10
N LEU A 230 7.60 -4.95 -20.42
CA LEU A 230 7.55 -4.39 -19.07
C LEU A 230 8.37 -5.23 -18.07
N SER A 231 8.27 -6.55 -18.16
CA SER A 231 9.05 -7.47 -17.31
C SER A 231 10.55 -7.40 -17.65
N GLY A 232 10.89 -7.24 -18.93
CA GLY A 232 12.26 -7.07 -19.42
C GLY A 232 12.97 -5.81 -18.94
N LEU A 233 12.24 -4.80 -18.42
CA LEU A 233 12.83 -3.61 -17.77
C LEU A 233 13.49 -3.95 -16.42
N PHE A 234 13.11 -5.07 -15.79
CA PHE A 234 13.56 -5.45 -14.45
C PHE A 234 14.53 -6.62 -14.45
N THR A 235 14.56 -7.42 -15.51
CA THR A 235 15.43 -8.60 -15.63
C THR A 235 15.73 -8.91 -17.10
N ALA A 236 16.88 -9.51 -17.34
CA ALA A 236 17.28 -10.03 -18.66
C ALA A 236 17.04 -11.55 -18.80
N ASP A 237 16.63 -12.23 -17.72
CA ASP A 237 16.40 -13.67 -17.71
C ASP A 237 15.08 -14.01 -18.41
N ALA A 238 15.15 -14.76 -19.51
CA ALA A 238 14.01 -15.11 -20.33
C ALA A 238 12.95 -15.96 -19.59
N ALA A 239 13.38 -16.87 -18.69
CA ALA A 239 12.47 -17.70 -17.90
C ALA A 239 11.71 -16.86 -16.88
N VAL A 240 12.40 -15.93 -16.20
CA VAL A 240 11.79 -14.99 -15.26
C VAL A 240 10.81 -14.04 -15.97
N ILE A 241 11.16 -13.56 -17.17
CA ILE A 241 10.26 -12.72 -18.00
C ILE A 241 8.99 -13.50 -18.36
N ALA A 242 9.11 -14.75 -18.81
CA ALA A 242 7.98 -15.58 -19.19
C ALA A 242 7.03 -15.83 -18.01
N ASN A 243 7.57 -16.20 -16.84
CA ASN A 243 6.77 -16.38 -15.61
C ASN A 243 6.09 -15.08 -15.14
N SER A 244 6.82 -13.95 -15.21
CA SER A 244 6.27 -12.63 -14.89
C SER A 244 5.12 -12.26 -15.82
N TYR A 245 5.30 -12.47 -17.11
CA TYR A 245 4.29 -12.18 -18.13
C TYR A 245 3.04 -13.05 -17.95
N ALA A 246 3.22 -14.35 -17.69
CA ALA A 246 2.10 -15.26 -17.39
C ALA A 246 1.27 -14.78 -16.20
N TYR A 247 1.91 -14.33 -15.12
CA TYR A 247 1.21 -13.74 -13.99
C TYR A 247 0.48 -12.44 -14.37
N LEU A 248 1.14 -11.56 -15.11
CA LEU A 248 0.57 -10.28 -15.56
C LEU A 248 -0.64 -10.47 -16.47
N MET A 249 -0.66 -11.51 -17.30
CA MET A 249 -1.82 -11.87 -18.12
C MET A 249 -3.05 -12.22 -17.28
N GLY A 250 -2.84 -12.94 -16.16
CA GLY A 250 -3.91 -13.19 -15.19
C GLY A 250 -4.35 -11.92 -14.44
N PHE A 251 -3.42 -11.01 -14.16
CA PHE A 251 -3.70 -9.74 -13.50
C PHE A 251 -4.39 -8.71 -14.40
N ALA A 252 -4.14 -8.73 -15.71
CA ALA A 252 -4.66 -7.72 -16.63
C ALA A 252 -6.19 -7.50 -16.55
N PRO A 253 -7.06 -8.54 -16.58
CA PRO A 253 -8.50 -8.36 -16.40
C PRO A 253 -8.88 -7.76 -15.02
N GLU A 254 -8.10 -8.06 -13.97
CA GLU A 254 -8.32 -7.54 -12.63
C GLU A 254 -8.23 -6.00 -12.60
N THR A 255 -7.42 -5.38 -13.45
CA THR A 255 -7.26 -3.91 -13.49
C THR A 255 -8.58 -3.20 -13.78
N ILE A 256 -9.43 -3.76 -14.62
CA ILE A 256 -10.76 -3.22 -14.97
C ILE A 256 -11.70 -3.36 -13.76
N ALA A 257 -11.74 -4.55 -13.13
CA ALA A 257 -12.56 -4.79 -11.95
C ALA A 257 -12.11 -3.92 -10.76
N THR A 258 -10.81 -3.75 -10.57
CA THR A 258 -10.21 -2.91 -9.52
C THR A 258 -10.58 -1.44 -9.66
N ALA A 259 -10.72 -0.93 -10.87
CA ALA A 259 -11.15 0.44 -11.13
C ALA A 259 -12.55 0.71 -10.55
N ILE A 260 -13.47 -0.23 -10.72
CA ILE A 260 -14.83 -0.16 -10.15
C ILE A 260 -14.76 -0.30 -8.63
N LEU A 261 -14.07 -1.35 -8.15
CA LEU A 261 -13.96 -1.67 -6.73
C LEU A 261 -13.40 -0.50 -5.92
N PHE A 262 -12.26 0.09 -6.33
CA PHE A 262 -11.60 1.16 -5.60
C PHE A 262 -12.44 2.45 -5.57
N SER A 263 -13.16 2.75 -6.65
CA SER A 263 -14.10 3.87 -6.66
C SER A 263 -15.26 3.65 -5.67
N MET A 264 -15.81 2.43 -5.61
CA MET A 264 -16.85 2.07 -4.64
C MET A 264 -16.33 2.09 -3.21
N VAL A 265 -15.15 1.53 -2.95
CA VAL A 265 -14.49 1.55 -1.63
C VAL A 265 -14.29 3.00 -1.18
N GLY A 266 -13.78 3.88 -2.05
CA GLY A 266 -13.64 5.30 -1.77
C GLY A 266 -14.98 5.97 -1.42
N TYR A 267 -16.03 5.67 -2.16
CA TYR A 267 -17.38 6.18 -1.91
C TYR A 267 -17.93 5.71 -0.55
N PHE A 268 -17.82 4.42 -0.24
CA PHE A 268 -18.31 3.89 1.04
C PHE A 268 -17.51 4.42 2.23
N ASN A 269 -16.18 4.53 2.10
CA ASN A 269 -15.33 5.14 3.12
C ASN A 269 -15.69 6.61 3.37
N GLY A 270 -15.98 7.37 2.31
CA GLY A 270 -16.42 8.77 2.41
C GLY A 270 -17.81 8.94 3.02
N ASN A 271 -18.64 7.89 3.04
CA ASN A 271 -19.95 7.86 3.68
C ASN A 271 -19.94 7.26 5.10
N ASP A 272 -18.79 7.12 5.75
CA ASP A 272 -18.61 6.46 7.06
C ASP A 272 -19.07 4.99 7.10
N LYS A 273 -19.21 4.32 5.94
CA LYS A 273 -19.66 2.92 5.83
C LYS A 273 -18.48 1.94 5.77
N THR A 274 -17.46 2.18 6.56
CA THR A 274 -16.20 1.42 6.57
C THR A 274 -16.36 -0.05 6.98
N LEU A 275 -17.40 -0.36 7.77
CA LEU A 275 -17.72 -1.74 8.13
C LEU A 275 -18.03 -2.61 6.90
N TRP A 276 -18.77 -2.09 5.93
CA TRP A 276 -19.07 -2.80 4.69
C TRP A 276 -17.82 -3.04 3.85
N VAL A 277 -16.92 -2.05 3.81
CA VAL A 277 -15.61 -2.18 3.13
C VAL A 277 -14.77 -3.25 3.80
N MET A 278 -14.74 -3.29 5.15
CA MET A 278 -14.06 -4.34 5.89
C MET A 278 -14.64 -5.74 5.58
N VAL A 279 -15.97 -5.89 5.63
CA VAL A 279 -16.61 -7.18 5.35
C VAL A 279 -16.30 -7.64 3.93
N GLN A 280 -16.39 -6.76 2.94
CA GLN A 280 -16.04 -7.05 1.55
C GLN A 280 -14.57 -7.50 1.43
N GLY A 281 -13.64 -6.77 2.06
CA GLY A 281 -12.21 -7.13 2.04
C GLY A 281 -11.91 -8.45 2.74
N LEU A 282 -12.60 -8.76 3.85
CA LEU A 282 -12.48 -10.05 4.54
C LEU A 282 -13.00 -11.20 3.68
N VAL A 283 -14.16 -11.04 3.06
CA VAL A 283 -14.73 -12.05 2.14
C VAL A 283 -13.76 -12.29 0.97
N GLN A 284 -13.28 -11.23 0.33
CA GLN A 284 -12.34 -11.33 -0.77
C GLN A 284 -11.04 -12.05 -0.35
N THR A 285 -10.51 -11.72 0.83
CA THR A 285 -9.23 -12.24 1.31
C THR A 285 -9.35 -13.68 1.79
N LEU A 286 -10.32 -13.97 2.67
CA LEU A 286 -10.40 -15.27 3.37
C LEU A 286 -11.19 -16.32 2.59
N LEU A 287 -12.23 -15.92 1.86
CA LEU A 287 -13.11 -16.87 1.15
C LEU A 287 -12.78 -17.00 -0.34
N VAL A 288 -12.07 -16.05 -0.92
CA VAL A 288 -11.73 -16.10 -2.35
C VAL A 288 -10.22 -16.25 -2.54
N ARG A 289 -9.43 -15.27 -2.15
CA ARG A 289 -7.99 -15.22 -2.46
C ARG A 289 -7.22 -16.41 -1.87
N LEU A 290 -7.31 -16.65 -0.58
CA LEU A 290 -6.55 -17.71 0.08
C LEU A 290 -6.98 -19.12 -0.38
N PRO A 291 -8.27 -19.49 -0.41
CA PRO A 291 -8.67 -20.80 -0.88
C PRO A 291 -8.34 -21.04 -2.35
N MET A 292 -8.55 -20.05 -3.23
CA MET A 292 -8.19 -20.16 -4.65
C MET A 292 -6.68 -20.33 -4.85
N ALA A 293 -5.86 -19.55 -4.15
CA ALA A 293 -4.41 -19.66 -4.21
C ALA A 293 -3.95 -21.05 -3.73
N TYR A 294 -4.54 -21.57 -2.66
CA TYR A 294 -4.22 -22.92 -2.15
C TYR A 294 -4.63 -24.02 -3.14
N ILE A 295 -5.86 -23.99 -3.65
CA ILE A 295 -6.37 -24.98 -4.61
C ILE A 295 -5.50 -24.97 -5.87
N MET A 296 -5.21 -23.79 -6.43
CA MET A 296 -4.40 -23.69 -7.64
C MET A 296 -2.95 -24.15 -7.42
N SER A 297 -2.35 -23.85 -6.27
CA SER A 297 -1.02 -24.34 -5.93
C SER A 297 -0.97 -25.86 -5.78
N CYS A 298 -2.01 -26.48 -5.23
CA CYS A 298 -2.11 -27.93 -5.13
C CYS A 298 -2.31 -28.59 -6.50
N LEU A 299 -3.13 -28.01 -7.38
CA LEU A 299 -3.38 -28.53 -8.73
C LEU A 299 -2.11 -28.47 -9.57
N LEU A 300 -1.36 -27.39 -9.54
CA LEU A 300 -0.09 -27.24 -10.25
C LEU A 300 0.97 -28.25 -9.73
N TYR A 301 1.09 -28.40 -8.42
CA TYR A 301 2.02 -29.36 -7.82
C TYR A 301 1.69 -30.81 -8.18
N THR A 302 0.42 -31.18 -8.30
CA THR A 302 -0.01 -32.53 -8.72
C THR A 302 0.21 -32.77 -10.21
N SER A 303 0.10 -31.74 -11.06
CA SER A 303 0.39 -31.81 -12.50
C SER A 303 1.88 -32.04 -12.75
N ASP A 304 2.74 -31.23 -12.13
CA ASP A 304 4.21 -31.37 -12.28
C ASP A 304 4.71 -32.73 -11.78
N ALA A 305 4.14 -33.24 -10.65
CA ALA A 305 4.49 -34.56 -10.13
C ALA A 305 3.94 -35.74 -10.98
N ALA A 306 2.98 -35.48 -11.86
CA ALA A 306 2.48 -36.48 -12.82
C ALA A 306 3.34 -36.50 -14.09
N ASP A 307 3.82 -35.32 -14.53
CA ASP A 307 4.69 -35.21 -15.71
C ASP A 307 6.11 -35.74 -15.44
N ASP A 308 6.64 -35.61 -14.19
CA ASP A 308 7.91 -36.20 -13.78
C ASP A 308 7.90 -37.75 -13.68
N LYS A 309 6.74 -38.39 -13.76
CA LYS A 309 6.56 -39.84 -13.69
C LYS A 309 6.21 -40.48 -15.03
N ALA A 310 6.05 -39.71 -16.07
CA ALA A 310 5.74 -40.16 -17.44
C ALA A 310 7.01 -40.12 -18.31
#